data_4efc2993897e13fdaf62169a9db7b8ab
#
_entry.id   4efc2993897e13fdaf62169a9db7b8ab
#
_cell.length_a   1.000
_cell.length_b   1.000
_cell.length_c   1.000
_cell.angle_alpha   90.00
_cell.angle_beta   90.00
_cell.angle_gamma   90.00
#
_symmetry.space_group_name_H-M   'P 1'
#
loop_
_entity.id
_entity.type
_entity.pdbx_description
1 polymer ?
#
loop_
_entity_poly.entity_id
_entity_poly.type
_entity_poly.pdbx_seq_one_letter_code
_entity_poly.pdbx_strand_id
1 'polypeptide(L)'
;MPFRFPVAFLVLAISNVSAHAADANHGKVVFNQCRACHPISPGANLLGPNLLGVFERTVGTIQGFPYSPAYLAAKNKEVKWTEENLMEYLADPSTFLQKISGDKKARTKMIFRLPKETDRKDVIEYLKSLK
;
A
#
# COMPACT_ATOMS: atom_id res chain seq x y z
N MET A 1 -16.73 -65.24 14.63
CA MET A 1 -16.92 -63.91 15.28
C MET A 1 -16.30 -62.87 14.38
N PRO A 2 -17.11 -61.95 13.76
CA PRO A 2 -16.52 -60.91 12.94
C PRO A 2 -16.23 -59.69 13.78
N PHE A 3 -14.95 -59.26 13.78
CA PHE A 3 -14.52 -58.01 14.38
C PHE A 3 -15.02 -56.82 13.54
N ARG A 4 -15.89 -55.99 14.14
CA ARG A 4 -16.35 -54.73 13.54
C ARG A 4 -15.46 -53.61 14.07
N PHE A 5 -14.61 -53.03 13.20
CA PHE A 5 -13.88 -51.83 13.51
C PHE A 5 -14.81 -50.60 13.33
N PRO A 6 -14.89 -49.70 14.29
CA PRO A 6 -15.63 -48.45 14.07
C PRO A 6 -14.84 -47.51 13.15
N VAL A 7 -15.46 -47.12 12.05
CA VAL A 7 -14.93 -46.07 11.19
C VAL A 7 -15.20 -44.73 11.87
N ALA A 8 -14.16 -44.15 12.42
CA ALA A 8 -14.24 -42.79 12.97
C ALA A 8 -14.25 -41.78 11.82
N PHE A 9 -15.39 -41.11 11.60
CA PHE A 9 -15.49 -39.98 10.68
C PHE A 9 -14.82 -38.76 11.32
N LEU A 10 -13.65 -38.41 10.81
CA LEU A 10 -12.98 -37.15 11.15
C LEU A 10 -13.71 -35.98 10.44
N VAL A 11 -14.55 -35.25 11.16
CA VAL A 11 -15.19 -34.03 10.65
C VAL A 11 -14.13 -32.92 10.65
N LEU A 12 -13.61 -32.60 9.46
CA LEU A 12 -12.73 -31.45 9.28
C LEU A 12 -13.59 -30.18 9.37
N ALA A 13 -13.46 -29.44 10.44
CA ALA A 13 -14.09 -28.12 10.57
C ALA A 13 -13.35 -27.15 9.64
N ILE A 14 -13.99 -26.79 8.52
CA ILE A 14 -13.51 -25.76 7.62
C ILE A 14 -13.84 -24.41 8.25
N SER A 15 -12.86 -23.78 8.90
CA SER A 15 -12.98 -22.41 9.37
C SER A 15 -13.01 -21.48 8.17
N ASN A 16 -14.19 -20.93 7.84
CA ASN A 16 -14.32 -19.87 6.86
C ASN A 16 -13.69 -18.59 7.42
N VAL A 17 -12.44 -18.32 7.07
CA VAL A 17 -11.83 -17.01 7.29
C VAL A 17 -12.44 -16.07 6.26
N SER A 18 -13.39 -15.24 6.67
CA SER A 18 -13.92 -14.16 5.84
C SER A 18 -12.79 -13.15 5.58
N ALA A 19 -12.20 -13.21 4.39
CA ALA A 19 -11.29 -12.17 3.94
C ALA A 19 -12.10 -10.86 3.79
N HIS A 20 -11.65 -9.79 4.47
CA HIS A 20 -12.21 -8.46 4.27
C HIS A 20 -11.98 -8.02 2.82
N ALA A 21 -13.05 -7.85 2.04
CA ALA A 21 -12.96 -7.25 0.72
C ALA A 21 -12.65 -5.76 0.88
N ALA A 22 -11.67 -5.25 0.11
CA ALA A 22 -11.30 -3.84 0.16
C ALA A 22 -12.45 -2.93 -0.27
N ASP A 23 -12.68 -1.84 0.48
CA ASP A 23 -13.79 -0.89 0.27
C ASP A 23 -13.24 0.48 -0.14
N ALA A 24 -13.41 0.85 -1.41
CA ALA A 24 -13.00 2.14 -1.95
C ALA A 24 -13.75 3.34 -1.33
N ASN A 25 -14.98 3.17 -0.88
CA ASN A 25 -15.75 4.24 -0.22
C ASN A 25 -15.15 4.55 1.16
N HIS A 26 -14.85 3.52 1.95
CA HIS A 26 -14.10 3.69 3.19
C HIS A 26 -12.70 4.21 2.91
N GLY A 27 -12.03 3.72 1.86
CA GLY A 27 -10.73 4.21 1.41
C GLY A 27 -10.71 5.71 1.12
N LYS A 28 -11.77 6.26 0.53
CA LYS A 28 -11.94 7.70 0.33
C LYS A 28 -12.01 8.46 1.65
N VAL A 29 -12.62 7.89 2.68
CA VAL A 29 -12.66 8.49 4.03
C VAL A 29 -11.25 8.46 4.64
N VAL A 30 -10.55 7.33 4.56
CA VAL A 30 -9.16 7.20 5.03
C VAL A 30 -8.25 8.20 4.31
N PHE A 31 -8.43 8.40 3.01
CA PHE A 31 -7.66 9.33 2.18
C PHE A 31 -7.76 10.78 2.63
N ASN A 32 -8.78 11.18 3.39
CA ASN A 32 -8.85 12.53 3.95
C ASN A 32 -7.62 12.90 4.78
N GLN A 33 -6.95 11.93 5.37
CA GLN A 33 -5.68 12.11 6.10
C GLN A 33 -4.49 12.43 5.18
N CYS A 34 -4.59 12.15 3.90
CA CYS A 34 -3.55 12.34 2.89
C CYS A 34 -3.68 13.70 2.17
N ARG A 35 -4.88 14.24 2.12
CA ARG A 35 -5.24 15.44 1.30
C ARG A 35 -4.47 16.71 1.67
N ALA A 36 -4.06 16.85 2.92
CA ALA A 36 -3.30 18.03 3.35
C ALA A 36 -1.96 18.15 2.61
N CYS A 37 -1.37 17.02 2.20
CA CYS A 37 -0.07 16.97 1.56
C CYS A 37 -0.13 16.54 0.09
N HIS A 38 -1.14 15.77 -0.31
CA HIS A 38 -1.22 15.16 -1.64
C HIS A 38 -2.47 15.62 -2.42
N PRO A 39 -2.31 16.41 -3.50
CA PRO A 39 -3.40 16.68 -4.40
C PRO A 39 -3.74 15.47 -5.27
N ILE A 40 -4.99 15.41 -5.75
CA ILE A 40 -5.51 14.38 -6.66
C ILE A 40 -6.26 14.99 -7.85
N SER A 41 -6.03 16.26 -8.13
CA SER A 41 -6.53 16.96 -9.31
C SER A 41 -5.37 17.31 -10.23
N PRO A 42 -5.63 17.48 -11.55
CA PRO A 42 -4.58 17.90 -12.47
C PRO A 42 -3.91 19.19 -12.00
N GLY A 43 -2.58 19.25 -12.04
CA GLY A 43 -1.83 20.46 -11.72
C GLY A 43 -0.71 20.24 -10.72
N ALA A 44 -0.55 21.22 -9.83
CA ALA A 44 0.61 21.33 -8.95
C ALA A 44 0.72 20.22 -7.89
N ASN A 45 1.94 20.02 -7.42
CA ASN A 45 2.24 19.29 -6.19
C ASN A 45 2.03 20.20 -4.98
N LEU A 46 1.89 19.59 -3.80
CA LEU A 46 1.92 20.28 -2.50
C LEU A 46 3.17 19.86 -1.71
N LEU A 47 3.05 19.62 -0.41
CA LEU A 47 4.14 19.06 0.40
C LEU A 47 4.54 17.66 -0.07
N GLY A 48 3.59 16.89 -0.60
CA GLY A 48 3.79 15.63 -1.28
C GLY A 48 3.48 15.72 -2.77
N PRO A 49 3.90 14.73 -3.57
CA PRO A 49 3.57 14.68 -4.99
C PRO A 49 2.09 14.42 -5.22
N ASN A 50 1.62 14.84 -6.40
CA ASN A 50 0.26 14.55 -6.86
C ASN A 50 0.02 13.04 -6.96
N LEU A 51 -1.09 12.54 -6.40
CA LEU A 51 -1.45 11.13 -6.39
C LEU A 51 -2.45 10.72 -7.48
N LEU A 52 -2.87 11.66 -8.35
CA LEU A 52 -3.69 11.29 -9.50
C LEU A 52 -2.92 10.26 -10.37
N GLY A 53 -3.52 9.10 -10.63
CA GLY A 53 -2.88 8.04 -11.38
C GLY A 53 -1.67 7.37 -10.70
N VAL A 54 -1.59 7.39 -9.36
CA VAL A 54 -0.46 6.84 -8.61
C VAL A 54 -0.33 5.33 -8.73
N PHE A 55 -1.44 4.61 -8.78
CA PHE A 55 -1.42 3.15 -8.87
C PHE A 55 -0.69 2.70 -10.15
N GLU A 56 0.23 1.75 -10.02
CA GLU A 56 1.13 1.24 -11.08
C GLU A 56 2.11 2.27 -11.68
N ARG A 57 2.15 3.50 -11.18
CA ARG A 57 3.14 4.50 -11.59
C ARG A 57 4.51 4.16 -11.00
N THR A 58 5.57 4.40 -11.77
CA THR A 58 6.95 4.25 -11.26
C THR A 58 7.20 5.26 -10.14
N VAL A 59 7.81 4.79 -9.05
CA VAL A 59 8.18 5.60 -7.89
C VAL A 59 9.12 6.74 -8.31
N GLY A 60 8.90 7.93 -7.77
CA GLY A 60 9.83 9.06 -8.00
C GLY A 60 9.73 9.73 -9.37
N THR A 61 8.62 9.58 -10.08
CA THR A 61 8.49 10.06 -11.48
C THR A 61 7.60 11.29 -11.67
N ILE A 62 6.93 11.80 -10.63
CA ILE A 62 6.14 13.02 -10.79
C ILE A 62 7.05 14.18 -11.14
N GLN A 63 6.73 14.83 -12.26
CA GLN A 63 7.48 15.97 -12.75
C GLN A 63 7.39 17.15 -11.79
N GLY A 64 8.53 17.81 -11.57
CA GLY A 64 8.62 19.02 -10.76
C GLY A 64 8.58 18.76 -9.25
N PHE A 65 8.49 17.51 -8.78
CA PHE A 65 8.57 17.20 -7.36
C PHE A 65 10.02 16.88 -6.95
N PRO A 66 10.57 17.53 -5.88
CA PRO A 66 11.95 17.33 -5.46
C PRO A 66 12.10 16.07 -4.60
N TYR A 67 12.21 14.92 -5.24
CA TYR A 67 12.39 13.64 -4.57
C TYR A 67 13.75 13.53 -3.88
N SER A 68 13.79 12.85 -2.73
CA SER A 68 15.04 12.48 -2.07
C SER A 68 15.80 11.39 -2.87
N PRO A 69 17.11 11.20 -2.60
CA PRO A 69 17.90 10.17 -3.28
C PRO A 69 17.31 8.76 -3.21
N ALA A 70 16.63 8.40 -2.13
CA ALA A 70 16.01 7.09 -1.97
C ALA A 70 14.87 6.84 -2.97
N TYR A 71 14.04 7.85 -3.25
CA TYR A 71 13.01 7.75 -4.29
C TYR A 71 13.62 7.70 -5.69
N LEU A 72 14.69 8.43 -5.92
CA LEU A 72 15.41 8.40 -7.21
C LEU A 72 16.09 7.04 -7.43
N ALA A 73 16.59 6.40 -6.37
CA ALA A 73 17.10 5.03 -6.45
C ALA A 73 15.97 4.05 -6.80
N ALA A 74 14.79 4.20 -6.21
CA ALA A 74 13.62 3.40 -6.56
C ALA A 74 13.18 3.63 -8.02
N LYS A 75 13.21 4.87 -8.51
CA LYS A 75 12.97 5.22 -9.91
C LYS A 75 13.94 4.49 -10.84
N ASN A 76 15.23 4.53 -10.54
CA ASN A 76 16.27 3.88 -11.36
C ASN A 76 16.13 2.36 -11.42
N LYS A 77 15.51 1.76 -10.41
CA LYS A 77 15.17 0.33 -10.35
C LYS A 77 13.78 0.02 -10.92
N GLU A 78 13.10 1.03 -11.48
CA GLU A 78 11.76 0.92 -12.07
C GLU A 78 10.71 0.35 -11.10
N VAL A 79 10.88 0.60 -9.79
CA VAL A 79 9.92 0.17 -8.78
C VAL A 79 8.59 0.89 -8.99
N LYS A 80 7.49 0.14 -8.98
CA LYS A 80 6.15 0.68 -9.17
C LYS A 80 5.34 0.72 -7.88
N TRP A 81 4.37 1.61 -7.82
CA TRP A 81 3.38 1.67 -6.75
C TRP A 81 2.31 0.58 -6.95
N THR A 82 2.73 -0.69 -6.89
CA THR A 82 1.84 -1.84 -6.87
C THR A 82 1.07 -1.90 -5.55
N GLU A 83 0.04 -2.72 -5.47
CA GLU A 83 -0.68 -2.96 -4.21
C GLU A 83 0.25 -3.40 -3.09
N GLU A 84 1.14 -4.37 -3.37
CA GLU A 84 2.11 -4.88 -2.40
C GLU A 84 3.04 -3.76 -1.91
N ASN A 85 3.63 -2.99 -2.82
CA ASN A 85 4.54 -1.90 -2.47
C ASN A 85 3.84 -0.79 -1.69
N LEU A 86 2.59 -0.47 -2.03
CA LEU A 86 1.78 0.51 -1.28
C LEU A 86 1.43 -0.01 0.11
N MET A 87 1.12 -1.30 0.27
CA MET A 87 0.86 -1.91 1.57
C MET A 87 2.07 -1.80 2.51
N GLU A 88 3.27 -2.08 2.01
CA GLU A 88 4.51 -1.93 2.77
C GLU A 88 4.83 -0.46 3.06
N TYR A 89 4.77 0.39 2.04
CA TYR A 89 5.10 1.81 2.16
C TYR A 89 4.20 2.53 3.16
N LEU A 90 2.89 2.33 3.10
CA LEU A 90 1.95 2.97 4.02
C LEU A 90 2.07 2.46 5.46
N ALA A 91 2.58 1.26 5.67
CA ALA A 91 2.87 0.75 7.00
C ALA A 91 4.11 1.43 7.62
N ASP A 92 5.19 1.58 6.85
CA ASP A 92 6.42 2.29 7.26
C ASP A 92 7.19 2.79 6.03
N PRO A 93 6.99 4.06 5.65
CA PRO A 93 7.63 4.63 4.47
C PRO A 93 9.17 4.58 4.50
N SER A 94 9.78 4.83 5.65
CA SER A 94 11.24 4.83 5.76
C SER A 94 11.82 3.42 5.62
N THR A 95 11.22 2.43 6.26
CA THR A 95 11.63 1.02 6.13
C THR A 95 11.50 0.53 4.70
N PHE A 96 10.41 0.87 4.02
CA PHE A 96 10.24 0.56 2.60
C PHE A 96 11.36 1.16 1.74
N LEU A 97 11.66 2.46 1.93
CA LEU A 97 12.72 3.12 1.17
C LEU A 97 14.10 2.56 1.45
N GLN A 98 14.39 2.17 2.68
CA GLN A 98 15.65 1.48 3.03
C GLN A 98 15.79 0.15 2.27
N LYS A 99 14.72 -0.63 2.22
CA LYS A 99 14.67 -1.90 1.48
C LYS A 99 14.93 -1.68 -0.02
N ILE A 100 14.23 -0.73 -0.61
CA ILE A 100 14.29 -0.48 -2.06
C ILE A 100 15.60 0.16 -2.49
N SER A 101 16.08 1.16 -1.75
CA SER A 101 17.32 1.88 -2.09
C SER A 101 18.58 1.10 -1.72
N GLY A 102 18.51 0.20 -0.75
CA GLY A 102 19.68 -0.47 -0.15
C GLY A 102 20.42 0.42 0.85
N ASP A 103 19.95 1.63 1.10
CA ASP A 103 20.53 2.56 2.08
C ASP A 103 19.78 2.45 3.42
N LYS A 104 20.41 1.85 4.41
CA LYS A 104 19.86 1.69 5.78
C LYS A 104 19.59 3.01 6.50
N LYS A 105 20.14 4.12 6.01
CA LYS A 105 19.94 5.46 6.55
C LYS A 105 18.86 6.24 5.80
N ALA A 106 18.31 5.69 4.73
CA ALA A 106 17.25 6.36 3.96
C ALA A 106 16.07 6.74 4.85
N ARG A 107 15.59 7.94 4.67
CA ARG A 107 14.42 8.49 5.36
C ARG A 107 13.52 9.17 4.35
N THR A 108 12.24 9.23 4.68
CA THR A 108 11.28 10.03 3.94
C THR A 108 10.86 11.26 4.73
N LYS A 109 10.51 12.33 4.02
CA LYS A 109 9.86 13.49 4.62
C LYS A 109 8.41 13.20 5.00
N MET A 110 7.81 12.18 4.42
CA MET A 110 6.48 11.68 4.77
C MET A 110 6.58 10.85 6.05
N ILE A 111 6.31 11.50 7.18
CA ILE A 111 6.34 10.87 8.52
C ILE A 111 5.05 10.12 8.86
N PHE A 112 4.02 10.26 8.03
CA PHE A 112 2.72 9.62 8.22
C PHE A 112 2.80 8.10 8.01
N ARG A 113 2.12 7.36 8.87
CA ARG A 113 1.96 5.90 8.78
C ARG A 113 0.50 5.53 8.93
N LEU A 114 0.11 4.46 8.27
CA LEU A 114 -1.23 3.89 8.35
C LEU A 114 -1.14 2.48 8.94
N PRO A 115 -1.18 2.34 10.28
CA PRO A 115 -0.86 1.07 10.95
C PRO A 115 -1.90 -0.03 10.69
N LYS A 116 -3.17 0.35 10.52
CA LYS A 116 -4.26 -0.60 10.35
C LYS A 116 -4.29 -1.16 8.93
N GLU A 117 -4.15 -2.48 8.83
CA GLU A 117 -4.07 -3.18 7.53
C GLU A 117 -5.32 -2.97 6.67
N THR A 118 -6.52 -3.02 7.28
CA THR A 118 -7.78 -2.79 6.57
C THR A 118 -7.84 -1.40 5.97
N ASP A 119 -7.40 -0.37 6.70
CA ASP A 119 -7.37 1.00 6.19
C ASP A 119 -6.38 1.15 5.03
N ARG A 120 -5.23 0.44 5.07
CA ARG A 120 -4.31 0.40 3.93
C ARG A 120 -4.93 -0.24 2.70
N LYS A 121 -5.60 -1.38 2.85
CA LYS A 121 -6.31 -2.06 1.76
C LYS A 121 -7.37 -1.16 1.14
N ASP A 122 -8.18 -0.53 1.97
CA ASP A 122 -9.28 0.31 1.53
C ASP A 122 -8.79 1.58 0.82
N VAL A 123 -7.77 2.26 1.36
CA VAL A 123 -7.21 3.45 0.70
C VAL A 123 -6.51 3.11 -0.62
N ILE A 124 -5.86 1.96 -0.72
CA ILE A 124 -5.27 1.50 -1.98
C ILE A 124 -6.35 1.25 -3.03
N GLU A 125 -7.47 0.65 -2.63
CA GLU A 125 -8.61 0.46 -3.55
C GLU A 125 -9.17 1.80 -4.04
N TYR A 126 -9.23 2.80 -3.17
CA TYR A 126 -9.57 4.16 -3.59
C TYR A 126 -8.53 4.76 -4.54
N LEU A 127 -7.22 4.59 -4.26
CA LEU A 127 -6.14 5.10 -5.12
C LEU A 127 -6.18 4.49 -6.54
N LYS A 128 -6.61 3.24 -6.69
CA LYS A 128 -6.82 2.59 -8.01
C LYS A 128 -7.86 3.30 -8.84
N SER A 129 -8.81 3.97 -8.23
CA SER A 129 -9.89 4.72 -8.91
C SER A 129 -9.46 6.11 -9.40
N LEU A 130 -8.33 6.63 -8.93
CA LEU A 130 -7.81 7.95 -9.29
C LEU A 130 -7.04 7.87 -10.62
N LYS A 131 -7.68 8.27 -11.71
CA LYS A 131 -7.11 8.24 -13.06
C LYS A 131 -7.11 9.62 -13.69
#